data_2984011fbebb5275666e504c9bcfaf83
#
_entry.id   2984011fbebb5275666e504c9bcfaf83
#
_cell.length_a   1.000
_cell.length_b   1.000
_cell.length_c   1.000
_cell.angle_alpha   90.00
_cell.angle_beta   90.00
_cell.angle_gamma   90.00
#
_symmetry.space_group_name_H-M   'P 1'
#
loop_
_entity.id
_entity.type
_entity.pdbx_description
1 polymer ?
#
loop_
_entity_poly.entity_id
_entity_poly.type
_entity_poly.pdbx_seq_one_letter_code
_entity_poly.pdbx_strand_id
1 'polypeptide(L)'
;MEELFEQIIYQAIKKNVSDIHLQCTEKGVIKFRICGELLTYETYEKTNIIQLMNYIRFISKIDLNYYRKPQTGHYVYVLNNKKYNLRISSLIGKDMDSIVIRILNNHQKLSLENISKDIHVYQFLKQIVQKDSGLFVISGATGSGKSTTLYAILDTINKMYKKNIITLEDPIEINKDYCLQIEIDDRKGISYHESLKQILR
;
A
#
# COMPACT_ATOMS: atom_id res chain seq x y z
N MET A 1 0.03 4.00 -24.28
CA MET A 1 0.31 4.40 -22.86
C MET A 1 0.03 3.25 -21.89
N GLU A 2 -1.00 2.48 -22.14
CA GLU A 2 -1.32 1.28 -21.33
C GLU A 2 -0.15 0.28 -21.32
N GLU A 3 0.32 -0.15 -22.48
CA GLU A 3 1.45 -1.08 -22.59
C GLU A 3 2.71 -0.57 -21.87
N LEU A 4 3.01 0.73 -21.99
CA LEU A 4 4.15 1.33 -21.31
C LEU A 4 3.96 1.30 -19.78
N PHE A 5 2.76 1.62 -19.30
CA PHE A 5 2.42 1.53 -17.87
C PHE A 5 2.58 0.09 -17.37
N GLU A 6 2.02 -0.88 -18.07
CA GLU A 6 2.13 -2.30 -17.71
C GLU A 6 3.58 -2.78 -17.66
N GLN A 7 4.42 -2.39 -18.64
CA GLN A 7 5.84 -2.71 -18.64
C GLN A 7 6.56 -2.13 -17.42
N ILE A 8 6.28 -0.88 -17.07
CA ILE A 8 6.88 -0.23 -15.89
C ILE A 8 6.47 -0.95 -14.61
N ILE A 9 5.16 -1.24 -14.43
CA ILE A 9 4.66 -1.94 -13.24
C ILE A 9 5.24 -3.36 -13.17
N TYR A 10 5.28 -4.09 -14.29
CA TYR A 10 5.87 -5.42 -14.33
C TYR A 10 7.34 -5.42 -13.89
N GLN A 11 8.15 -4.49 -14.42
CA GLN A 11 9.57 -4.36 -14.05
C GLN A 11 9.74 -3.96 -12.59
N ALA A 12 8.87 -3.07 -12.09
CA ALA A 12 8.88 -2.66 -10.69
C ALA A 12 8.56 -3.83 -9.75
N ILE A 13 7.55 -4.63 -10.07
CA ILE A 13 7.20 -5.84 -9.29
C ILE A 13 8.35 -6.84 -9.30
N LYS A 14 8.95 -7.12 -10.47
CA LYS A 14 10.06 -8.05 -10.62
C LYS A 14 11.29 -7.64 -9.80
N LYS A 15 11.53 -6.34 -9.65
CA LYS A 15 12.67 -5.78 -8.90
C LYS A 15 12.34 -5.47 -7.43
N ASN A 16 11.15 -5.84 -6.93
CA ASN A 16 10.69 -5.52 -5.58
C ASN A 16 10.75 -4.02 -5.25
N VAL A 17 10.35 -3.18 -6.21
CA VAL A 17 10.26 -1.73 -6.04
C VAL A 17 9.14 -1.40 -5.07
N SER A 18 9.40 -0.53 -4.10
CA SER A 18 8.36 -0.02 -3.18
C SER A 18 7.59 1.15 -3.77
N ASP A 19 8.28 2.08 -4.41
CA ASP A 19 7.68 3.28 -4.98
C ASP A 19 8.27 3.57 -6.38
N ILE A 20 7.40 3.92 -7.31
CA ILE A 20 7.77 4.41 -8.65
C ILE A 20 7.51 5.91 -8.66
N HIS A 21 8.55 6.70 -8.94
CA HIS A 21 8.46 8.15 -9.04
C HIS A 21 8.53 8.55 -10.52
N LEU A 22 7.48 9.21 -11.00
CA LEU A 22 7.47 9.87 -12.30
C LEU A 22 7.60 11.37 -12.06
N GLN A 23 8.56 12.00 -12.69
CA GLN A 23 8.82 13.43 -12.58
C GLN A 23 8.96 14.02 -13.97
N CYS A 24 8.30 15.16 -14.20
CA CYS A 24 8.37 15.88 -15.46
C CYS A 24 8.76 17.34 -15.20
N THR A 25 9.87 17.76 -15.82
CA THR A 25 10.30 19.14 -15.95
C THR A 25 10.44 19.47 -17.44
N GLU A 26 11.64 19.70 -17.93
CA GLU A 26 11.94 19.76 -19.38
C GLU A 26 11.97 18.37 -20.01
N LYS A 27 12.34 17.35 -19.24
CA LYS A 27 12.29 15.93 -19.59
C LYS A 27 11.54 15.14 -18.55
N GLY A 28 11.05 13.97 -18.93
CA GLY A 28 10.45 13.00 -18.03
C GLY A 28 11.50 12.06 -17.45
N VAL A 29 11.44 11.81 -16.15
CA VAL A 29 12.32 10.86 -15.47
C VAL A 29 11.48 9.91 -14.65
N ILE A 30 11.71 8.62 -14.81
CA ILE A 30 11.14 7.57 -13.97
C ILE A 30 12.24 7.04 -13.05
N LYS A 31 11.93 7.00 -11.76
CA LYS A 31 12.84 6.48 -10.74
C LYS A 31 12.15 5.39 -9.93
N PHE A 32 12.90 4.36 -9.56
CA PHE A 32 12.45 3.26 -8.70
C PHE A 32 13.09 3.38 -7.32
N ARG A 33 12.27 3.21 -6.27
CA ARG A 33 12.79 3.07 -4.91
C ARG A 33 12.96 1.60 -4.59
N ILE A 34 14.21 1.19 -4.37
CA ILE A 34 14.59 -0.20 -4.06
C ILE A 34 15.39 -0.18 -2.76
N CYS A 35 14.97 -0.92 -1.74
CA CYS A 35 15.63 -0.98 -0.43
C CYS A 35 15.90 0.41 0.19
N GLY A 36 15.01 1.40 -0.06
CA GLY A 36 15.13 2.78 0.42
C GLY A 36 15.85 3.73 -0.54
N GLU A 37 16.68 3.23 -1.44
CA GLU A 37 17.40 4.04 -2.42
C GLU A 37 16.55 4.38 -3.64
N LEU A 38 16.70 5.61 -4.16
CA LEU A 38 15.98 6.10 -5.33
C LEU A 38 16.90 6.07 -6.56
N LEU A 39 16.66 5.12 -7.46
CA LEU A 39 17.47 4.87 -8.64
C LEU A 39 16.75 5.31 -9.91
N THR A 40 17.43 5.98 -10.82
CA THR A 40 16.86 6.31 -12.15
C THR A 40 16.64 5.03 -12.93
N TYR A 41 15.40 4.82 -13.37
CA TYR A 41 15.01 3.69 -14.21
C TYR A 41 15.14 4.05 -15.69
N GLU A 42 14.50 5.14 -16.11
CA GLU A 42 14.48 5.56 -17.51
C GLU A 42 14.13 7.04 -17.66
N THR A 43 14.52 7.63 -18.79
CA THR A 43 14.20 9.01 -19.17
C THR A 43 13.38 9.04 -20.44
N TYR A 44 12.42 9.98 -20.51
CA TYR A 44 11.49 10.12 -21.63
C TYR A 44 11.42 11.56 -22.10
N GLU A 45 11.02 11.74 -23.35
CA GLU A 45 10.63 13.05 -23.86
C GLU A 45 9.42 13.57 -23.06
N LYS A 46 9.36 14.89 -22.90
CA LYS A 46 8.32 15.57 -22.11
C LYS A 46 6.89 15.17 -22.52
N THR A 47 6.64 15.10 -23.82
CA THR A 47 5.33 14.71 -24.34
C THR A 47 4.91 13.31 -23.92
N ASN A 48 5.82 12.35 -23.98
CA ASN A 48 5.54 10.95 -23.65
C ASN A 48 5.27 10.77 -22.15
N ILE A 49 6.07 11.42 -21.29
CA ILE A 49 5.87 11.29 -19.84
C ILE A 49 4.57 11.96 -19.40
N ILE A 50 4.18 13.11 -19.98
CA ILE A 50 2.92 13.78 -19.68
C ILE A 50 1.74 12.90 -20.09
N GLN A 51 1.78 12.27 -21.25
CA GLN A 51 0.73 11.34 -21.69
C GLN A 51 0.60 10.15 -20.74
N LEU A 52 1.73 9.58 -20.29
CA LEU A 52 1.75 8.50 -19.31
C LEU A 52 1.17 8.96 -17.97
N MET A 53 1.57 10.12 -17.47
CA MET A 53 1.05 10.68 -16.21
C MET A 53 -0.46 10.93 -16.28
N ASN A 54 -0.97 11.44 -17.40
CA ASN A 54 -2.41 11.64 -17.60
C ASN A 54 -3.17 10.31 -17.67
N TYR A 55 -2.61 9.30 -18.32
CA TYR A 55 -3.16 7.95 -18.32
C TYR A 55 -3.23 7.37 -16.90
N ILE A 56 -2.16 7.51 -16.11
CA ILE A 56 -2.12 7.05 -14.71
C ILE A 56 -3.19 7.76 -13.86
N ARG A 57 -3.35 9.08 -14.00
CA ARG A 57 -4.41 9.84 -13.31
C ARG A 57 -5.80 9.31 -13.67
N PHE A 58 -6.04 9.06 -14.96
CA PHE A 58 -7.31 8.55 -15.45
C PHE A 58 -7.67 7.18 -14.86
N ILE A 59 -6.76 6.19 -14.93
CA ILE A 59 -7.02 4.83 -14.42
C ILE A 59 -7.14 4.79 -12.89
N SER A 60 -6.49 5.73 -12.18
CA SER A 60 -6.55 5.84 -10.72
C SER A 60 -7.69 6.70 -10.21
N LYS A 61 -8.59 7.18 -11.09
CA LYS A 61 -9.76 8.02 -10.77
C LYS A 61 -9.40 9.34 -10.09
N ILE A 62 -8.25 9.90 -10.41
CA ILE A 62 -7.86 11.25 -10.02
C ILE A 62 -8.64 12.24 -10.89
N ASP A 63 -9.25 13.25 -10.25
CA ASP A 63 -10.03 14.26 -10.95
C ASP A 63 -9.13 15.18 -11.77
N LEU A 64 -9.25 15.09 -13.09
CA LEU A 64 -8.46 15.87 -14.04
C LEU A 64 -8.87 17.34 -14.10
N ASN A 65 -10.06 17.73 -13.61
CA ASN A 65 -10.50 19.13 -13.56
C ASN A 65 -9.76 19.89 -12.43
N TYR A 66 -9.37 19.18 -11.38
CA TYR A 66 -8.63 19.72 -10.23
C TYR A 66 -7.20 19.19 -10.15
N TYR A 67 -6.61 18.83 -11.28
CA TYR A 67 -5.31 18.16 -11.34
C TYR A 67 -4.16 18.92 -10.63
N ARG A 68 -4.28 20.24 -10.45
CA ARG A 68 -3.30 21.05 -9.69
C ARG A 68 -3.37 20.88 -8.17
N LYS A 69 -4.47 20.34 -7.64
CA LYS A 69 -4.56 20.03 -6.22
C LYS A 69 -3.84 18.70 -5.94
N PRO A 70 -3.16 18.57 -4.79
CA PRO A 70 -2.68 17.27 -4.35
C PRO A 70 -3.83 16.27 -4.27
N GLN A 71 -3.69 15.14 -4.94
CA GLN A 71 -4.72 14.11 -4.99
C GLN A 71 -4.11 12.73 -4.84
N THR A 72 -4.90 11.83 -4.28
CA THR A 72 -4.54 10.41 -4.19
C THR A 72 -5.60 9.58 -4.89
N GLY A 73 -5.16 8.65 -5.72
CA GLY A 73 -5.99 7.67 -6.41
C GLY A 73 -5.52 6.25 -6.13
N HIS A 74 -6.31 5.28 -6.54
CA HIS A 74 -6.03 3.86 -6.35
C HIS A 74 -6.26 3.09 -7.65
N TYR A 75 -5.43 2.09 -7.89
CA TYR A 75 -5.60 1.17 -9.01
C TYR A 75 -5.19 -0.24 -8.61
N VAL A 76 -5.94 -1.25 -9.07
CA VAL A 76 -5.62 -2.66 -8.83
C VAL A 76 -5.03 -3.23 -10.10
N TYR A 77 -3.75 -3.54 -10.08
CA TYR A 77 -3.06 -4.22 -11.17
C TYR A 77 -3.06 -5.73 -10.96
N VAL A 78 -3.36 -6.49 -12.01
CA VAL A 78 -3.41 -7.97 -11.95
C VAL A 78 -2.27 -8.55 -12.78
N LEU A 79 -1.40 -9.32 -12.15
CA LEU A 79 -0.32 -10.04 -12.81
C LEU A 79 -0.32 -11.51 -12.36
N ASN A 80 -0.41 -12.45 -13.31
CA ASN A 80 -0.41 -13.90 -13.02
C ASN A 80 -1.41 -14.30 -11.92
N ASN A 81 -2.65 -13.83 -12.02
CA ASN A 81 -3.74 -14.01 -11.06
C ASN A 81 -3.47 -13.44 -9.66
N LYS A 82 -2.44 -12.60 -9.50
CA LYS A 82 -2.14 -11.88 -8.26
C LYS A 82 -2.55 -10.42 -8.40
N LYS A 83 -3.25 -9.89 -7.39
CA LYS A 83 -3.67 -8.49 -7.35
C LYS A 83 -2.63 -7.67 -6.61
N TYR A 84 -2.19 -6.58 -7.22
CA TYR A 84 -1.30 -5.57 -6.63
C TYR A 84 -2.08 -4.28 -6.46
N ASN A 85 -2.25 -3.83 -5.23
CA ASN A 85 -2.87 -2.55 -4.95
C ASN A 85 -1.83 -1.44 -5.16
N LEU A 86 -2.15 -0.50 -6.03
CA LEU A 86 -1.32 0.66 -6.31
C LEU A 86 -1.99 1.89 -5.72
N ARG A 87 -1.27 2.60 -4.84
CA ARG A 87 -1.66 3.93 -4.37
C ARG A 87 -0.90 4.96 -5.18
N ILE A 88 -1.63 5.85 -5.83
CA ILE A 88 -1.11 6.87 -6.72
C ILE A 88 -1.29 8.25 -6.09
N SER A 89 -0.19 8.97 -5.85
CA SER A 89 -0.20 10.35 -5.37
C SER A 89 0.23 11.27 -6.50
N SER A 90 -0.60 12.25 -6.85
CA SER A 90 -0.33 13.25 -7.89
C SER A 90 -0.14 14.63 -7.27
N LEU A 91 1.00 15.26 -7.58
CA LEU A 91 1.41 16.58 -7.09
C LEU A 91 1.92 17.40 -8.26
N ILE A 92 1.44 18.63 -8.39
CA ILE A 92 1.93 19.58 -9.40
C ILE A 92 2.52 20.78 -8.68
N GLY A 93 3.82 20.93 -8.79
CA GLY A 93 4.56 22.11 -8.36
C GLY A 93 4.58 23.20 -9.43
N LYS A 94 5.30 24.29 -9.17
CA LYS A 94 5.44 25.42 -10.09
C LYS A 94 6.09 24.97 -11.42
N ASP A 95 7.19 24.23 -11.32
CA ASP A 95 8.04 23.87 -12.45
C ASP A 95 8.19 22.37 -12.67
N MET A 96 7.48 21.55 -11.88
CA MET A 96 7.58 20.10 -11.92
C MET A 96 6.22 19.43 -11.66
N ASP A 97 5.84 18.52 -12.55
CA ASP A 97 4.74 17.58 -12.34
C ASP A 97 5.29 16.26 -11.79
N SER A 98 4.63 15.71 -10.78
CA SER A 98 5.09 14.50 -10.08
C SER A 98 3.95 13.55 -9.79
N ILE A 99 4.18 12.27 -10.12
CA ILE A 99 3.34 11.16 -9.68
C ILE A 99 4.22 10.17 -8.93
N VAL A 100 3.72 9.71 -7.80
CA VAL A 100 4.33 8.61 -7.05
C VAL A 100 3.34 7.46 -6.98
N ILE A 101 3.76 6.28 -7.47
CA ILE A 101 2.99 5.05 -7.38
C ILE A 101 3.64 4.17 -6.32
N ARG A 102 2.95 3.94 -5.21
CA ARG A 102 3.34 2.97 -4.19
C ARG A 102 2.73 1.62 -4.49
N ILE A 103 3.56 0.60 -4.54
CA ILE A 103 3.12 -0.79 -4.72
C ILE A 103 2.91 -1.40 -3.33
N LEU A 104 1.64 -1.61 -2.98
CA LEU A 104 1.28 -2.28 -1.72
C LEU A 104 1.40 -3.79 -1.95
N ASN A 105 2.43 -4.39 -1.36
CA ASN A 105 2.82 -5.78 -1.64
C ASN A 105 2.03 -6.74 -0.75
N ASN A 106 0.92 -7.29 -1.27
CA ASN A 106 -0.01 -8.14 -0.52
C ASN A 106 0.36 -9.64 -0.56
N HIS A 107 1.50 -10.02 -1.18
CA HIS A 107 1.76 -11.44 -1.51
C HIS A 107 2.77 -12.15 -0.61
N GLN A 108 3.34 -11.48 0.38
CA GLN A 108 4.15 -12.18 1.37
C GLN A 108 3.25 -13.09 2.23
N LYS A 109 3.57 -14.38 2.26
CA LYS A 109 2.95 -15.29 3.23
C LYS A 109 3.45 -14.85 4.61
N LEU A 110 2.60 -14.10 5.30
CA LEU A 110 2.88 -13.67 6.65
C LEU A 110 2.61 -14.84 7.58
N SER A 111 3.63 -15.27 8.33
CA SER A 111 3.48 -16.27 9.39
C SER A 111 4.31 -15.83 10.59
N LEU A 112 3.91 -16.24 11.79
CA LEU A 112 4.65 -15.87 13.00
C LEU A 112 6.09 -16.37 12.96
N GLU A 113 6.33 -17.52 12.33
CA GLU A 113 7.65 -18.14 12.18
C GLU A 113 8.61 -17.28 11.33
N ASN A 114 8.05 -16.48 10.42
CA ASN A 114 8.83 -15.65 9.49
C ASN A 114 9.02 -14.20 9.96
N ILE A 115 8.37 -13.79 11.07
CA ILE A 115 8.45 -12.41 11.59
C ILE A 115 9.81 -12.13 12.22
N SER A 116 10.37 -13.11 12.94
CA SER A 116 11.66 -12.98 13.59
C SER A 116 12.40 -14.30 13.61
N LYS A 117 13.73 -14.22 13.54
CA LYS A 117 14.62 -15.36 13.78
C LYS A 117 14.81 -15.64 15.28
N ASP A 118 14.41 -14.71 16.15
CA ASP A 118 14.49 -14.86 17.60
C ASP A 118 13.33 -15.70 18.12
N ILE A 119 13.64 -16.83 18.73
CA ILE A 119 12.68 -17.78 19.29
C ILE A 119 11.84 -17.15 20.41
N HIS A 120 12.39 -16.23 21.19
CA HIS A 120 11.68 -15.56 22.27
C HIS A 120 10.58 -14.63 21.72
N VAL A 121 10.87 -13.91 20.63
CA VAL A 121 9.87 -13.09 19.92
C VAL A 121 8.74 -13.97 19.38
N TYR A 122 9.07 -15.08 18.74
CA TYR A 122 8.07 -16.04 18.25
C TYR A 122 7.18 -16.57 19.38
N GLN A 123 7.78 -17.01 20.49
CA GLN A 123 7.05 -17.52 21.65
C GLN A 123 6.13 -16.44 22.26
N PHE A 124 6.61 -15.23 22.39
CA PHE A 124 5.84 -14.09 22.88
C PHE A 124 4.63 -13.82 21.96
N LEU A 125 4.82 -13.73 20.65
CA LEU A 125 3.72 -13.52 19.69
C LEU A 125 2.71 -14.66 19.73
N LYS A 126 3.17 -15.91 19.92
CA LYS A 126 2.29 -17.06 20.08
C LYS A 126 1.43 -16.97 21.34
N GLN A 127 1.99 -16.46 22.45
CA GLN A 127 1.21 -16.20 23.68
C GLN A 127 0.15 -15.12 23.45
N ILE A 128 0.46 -14.04 22.69
CA ILE A 128 -0.52 -13.00 22.34
C ILE A 128 -1.70 -13.59 21.56
N VAL A 129 -1.44 -14.45 20.59
CA VAL A 129 -2.49 -15.13 19.79
C VAL A 129 -3.44 -15.97 20.66
N GLN A 130 -2.96 -16.51 21.78
CA GLN A 130 -3.75 -17.35 22.70
C GLN A 130 -4.57 -16.55 23.70
N LYS A 131 -4.41 -15.23 23.80
CA LYS A 131 -5.17 -14.39 24.71
C LYS A 131 -6.63 -14.22 24.24
N ASP A 132 -7.56 -14.38 25.15
CA ASP A 132 -8.99 -14.16 24.89
C ASP A 132 -9.40 -12.68 24.97
N SER A 133 -8.66 -11.88 25.72
CA SER A 133 -8.93 -10.47 25.92
C SER A 133 -7.65 -9.70 26.24
N GLY A 134 -7.67 -8.39 26.04
CA GLY A 134 -6.55 -7.49 26.33
C GLY A 134 -6.32 -6.46 25.24
N LEU A 135 -5.30 -5.63 25.45
CA LEU A 135 -4.80 -4.65 24.49
C LEU A 135 -3.36 -4.99 24.16
N PHE A 136 -3.08 -5.13 22.86
CA PHE A 136 -1.72 -5.30 22.36
C PHE A 136 -1.36 -4.12 21.47
N VAL A 137 -0.27 -3.41 21.80
CA VAL A 137 0.19 -2.21 21.10
C VAL A 137 1.48 -2.50 20.37
N ILE A 138 1.52 -2.25 19.06
CA ILE A 138 2.72 -2.35 18.22
C ILE A 138 3.12 -0.93 17.83
N SER A 139 4.33 -0.51 18.24
CA SER A 139 4.87 0.81 17.94
C SER A 139 6.24 0.71 17.27
N GLY A 140 6.58 1.72 16.49
CA GLY A 140 7.88 1.80 15.80
C GLY A 140 7.83 2.73 14.59
N ALA A 141 8.97 3.00 13.97
CA ALA A 141 9.11 3.85 12.80
C ALA A 141 8.34 3.30 11.58
N THR A 142 8.09 4.15 10.58
CA THR A 142 7.55 3.71 9.29
C THR A 142 8.49 2.69 8.65
N GLY A 143 7.91 1.61 8.10
CA GLY A 143 8.70 0.53 7.49
C GLY A 143 9.32 -0.48 8.47
N SER A 144 9.13 -0.32 9.80
CA SER A 144 9.67 -1.25 10.82
C SER A 144 8.96 -2.61 10.89
N GLY A 145 7.93 -2.86 10.08
CA GLY A 145 7.21 -4.12 10.05
C GLY A 145 5.99 -4.21 10.97
N LYS A 146 5.46 -3.08 11.49
CA LYS A 146 4.27 -3.06 12.36
C LYS A 146 3.07 -3.77 11.74
N SER A 147 2.64 -3.33 10.55
CA SER A 147 1.51 -3.94 9.81
C SER A 147 1.80 -5.41 9.47
N THR A 148 3.03 -5.73 9.09
CA THR A 148 3.47 -7.10 8.81
C THR A 148 3.28 -8.00 10.02
N THR A 149 3.72 -7.56 11.21
CA THR A 149 3.58 -8.30 12.48
C THR A 149 2.10 -8.45 12.85
N LEU A 150 1.32 -7.36 12.77
CA LEU A 150 -0.11 -7.39 13.05
C LEU A 150 -0.84 -8.41 12.18
N TYR A 151 -0.62 -8.38 10.87
CA TYR A 151 -1.27 -9.32 9.96
C TYR A 151 -0.82 -10.76 10.15
N ALA A 152 0.44 -11.02 10.55
CA ALA A 152 0.87 -12.36 10.90
C ALA A 152 0.14 -12.91 12.14
N ILE A 153 -0.12 -12.04 13.13
CA ILE A 153 -0.95 -12.38 14.30
C ILE A 153 -2.38 -12.68 13.85
N LEU A 154 -3.01 -11.81 13.05
CA LEU A 154 -4.39 -11.97 12.58
C LEU A 154 -4.55 -13.24 11.71
N ASP A 155 -3.60 -13.51 10.79
CA ASP A 155 -3.58 -14.73 9.99
C ASP A 155 -3.54 -15.99 10.87
N THR A 156 -2.77 -15.93 11.98
CA THR A 156 -2.64 -17.04 12.92
C THR A 156 -3.92 -17.20 13.75
N ILE A 157 -4.51 -16.12 14.25
CA ILE A 157 -5.80 -16.14 14.97
C ILE A 157 -6.89 -16.73 14.09
N ASN A 158 -7.00 -16.29 12.83
CA ASN A 158 -7.99 -16.82 11.90
C ASN A 158 -7.84 -18.33 11.66
N LYS A 159 -6.60 -18.80 11.51
CA LYS A 159 -6.31 -20.23 11.30
C LYS A 159 -6.66 -21.09 12.51
N MET A 160 -6.36 -20.59 13.72
CA MET A 160 -6.50 -21.36 14.95
C MET A 160 -7.89 -21.29 15.58
N TYR A 161 -8.54 -20.14 15.53
CA TYR A 161 -9.71 -19.84 16.38
C TYR A 161 -10.98 -19.44 15.63
N LYS A 162 -10.92 -19.22 14.30
CA LYS A 162 -12.08 -18.80 13.47
C LYS A 162 -12.89 -17.66 14.12
N LYS A 163 -12.21 -16.68 14.74
CA LYS A 163 -12.83 -15.51 15.37
C LYS A 163 -13.28 -14.53 14.30
N ASN A 164 -14.32 -13.74 14.61
CA ASN A 164 -14.68 -12.59 13.78
C ASN A 164 -13.61 -11.51 13.95
N ILE A 165 -12.93 -11.15 12.85
CA ILE A 165 -11.83 -10.18 12.85
C ILE A 165 -12.30 -8.94 12.11
N ILE A 166 -12.15 -7.78 12.73
CA ILE A 166 -12.44 -6.48 12.13
C ILE A 166 -11.20 -5.62 12.22
N THR A 167 -10.84 -4.96 11.12
CA THR A 167 -9.75 -3.98 11.10
C THR A 167 -10.24 -2.61 10.68
N LEU A 168 -9.63 -1.57 11.26
CA LEU A 168 -9.82 -0.17 10.87
C LEU A 168 -8.47 0.37 10.40
N GLU A 169 -8.38 0.80 9.16
CA GLU A 169 -7.11 1.11 8.51
C GLU A 169 -7.16 2.41 7.69
N ASP A 170 -6.04 3.11 7.63
CA ASP A 170 -5.90 4.33 6.82
C ASP A 170 -4.54 4.36 6.09
N PRO A 171 -4.51 3.85 4.83
CA PRO A 171 -5.47 3.00 4.13
C PRO A 171 -5.28 1.50 4.41
N ILE A 172 -6.13 0.65 3.84
CA ILE A 172 -5.94 -0.81 3.84
C ILE A 172 -4.68 -1.14 3.01
N GLU A 173 -3.64 -1.66 3.69
CA GLU A 173 -2.37 -2.05 3.03
C GLU A 173 -2.43 -3.48 2.47
N ILE A 174 -3.08 -4.40 3.17
CA ILE A 174 -3.11 -5.83 2.85
C ILE A 174 -4.56 -6.33 2.87
N ASN A 175 -5.08 -6.74 1.72
CA ASN A 175 -6.43 -7.32 1.66
C ASN A 175 -6.47 -8.73 2.24
N LYS A 176 -7.49 -9.00 3.06
CA LYS A 176 -7.74 -10.28 3.72
C LYS A 176 -9.21 -10.67 3.59
N ASP A 177 -9.47 -11.79 2.93
CA ASP A 177 -10.84 -12.26 2.67
C ASP A 177 -11.56 -12.78 3.94
N TYR A 178 -10.81 -13.03 5.03
CA TYR A 178 -11.33 -13.59 6.27
C TYR A 178 -11.71 -12.53 7.32
N CYS A 179 -11.47 -11.24 7.07
CA CYS A 179 -11.81 -10.19 8.01
C CYS A 179 -12.63 -9.07 7.37
N LEU A 180 -13.43 -8.39 8.18
CA LEU A 180 -14.07 -7.15 7.79
C LEU A 180 -13.06 -6.01 7.91
N GLN A 181 -12.57 -5.51 6.77
CA GLN A 181 -11.64 -4.40 6.72
C GLN A 181 -12.40 -3.11 6.40
N ILE A 182 -12.30 -2.12 7.28
CA ILE A 182 -12.93 -0.81 7.13
C ILE A 182 -11.82 0.21 6.88
N GLU A 183 -11.84 0.81 5.69
CA GLU A 183 -10.93 1.90 5.37
C GLU A 183 -11.52 3.22 5.88
N ILE A 184 -10.71 3.95 6.65
CA ILE A 184 -11.09 5.25 7.20
C ILE A 184 -11.09 6.29 6.07
N ASP A 185 -12.18 7.05 5.99
CA ASP A 185 -12.32 8.18 5.06
C ASP A 185 -13.19 9.26 5.73
N ASP A 186 -12.53 10.19 6.40
CA ASP A 186 -13.20 11.29 7.11
C ASP A 186 -14.11 12.13 6.20
N ARG A 187 -13.80 12.20 4.90
CA ARG A 187 -14.64 12.91 3.91
C ARG A 187 -15.98 12.24 3.69
N LYS A 188 -16.04 10.93 3.90
CA LYS A 188 -17.27 10.12 3.84
C LYS A 188 -17.91 9.90 5.21
N GLY A 189 -17.36 10.51 6.27
CA GLY A 189 -17.83 10.33 7.64
C GLY A 189 -17.44 8.99 8.27
N ILE A 190 -16.49 8.26 7.66
CA ILE A 190 -15.98 6.99 8.21
C ILE A 190 -14.74 7.29 9.05
N SER A 191 -14.96 7.61 10.32
CA SER A 191 -13.88 7.88 11.27
C SER A 191 -13.59 6.68 12.16
N TYR A 192 -12.40 6.65 12.78
CA TYR A 192 -12.07 5.65 13.82
C TYR A 192 -13.09 5.64 14.96
N HIS A 193 -13.52 6.83 15.42
CA HIS A 193 -14.45 6.96 16.54
C HIS A 193 -15.81 6.32 16.24
N GLU A 194 -16.44 6.71 15.12
CA GLU A 194 -17.75 6.17 14.75
C GLU A 194 -17.71 4.68 14.45
N SER A 195 -16.65 4.21 13.78
CA SER A 195 -16.46 2.80 13.46
C SER A 195 -16.29 1.95 14.73
N LEU A 196 -15.43 2.37 15.66
CA LEU A 196 -15.25 1.68 16.96
C LEU A 196 -16.53 1.63 17.78
N LYS A 197 -17.30 2.73 17.81
CA LYS A 197 -18.57 2.78 18.53
C LYS A 197 -19.59 1.77 18.01
N GLN A 198 -19.58 1.47 16.70
CA GLN A 198 -20.45 0.45 16.12
C GLN A 198 -19.95 -0.98 16.37
N ILE A 199 -18.63 -1.19 16.37
CA ILE A 199 -18.01 -2.51 16.59
C ILE A 199 -18.20 -2.99 18.04
N LEU A 200 -18.22 -2.06 19.01
CA LEU A 200 -18.32 -2.35 20.44
C LEU A 200 -19.76 -2.46 20.96
N ARG A 201 -20.76 -2.34 20.10
CA ARG A 201 -22.19 -2.54 20.41
C ARG A 201 -22.62 -3.96 20.09
#